data_a319d05d4ec7e5b858bfc50d68474d87
#
_entry.id   a319d05d4ec7e5b858bfc50d68474d87
#
_cell.length_a   1.000
_cell.length_b   1.000
_cell.length_c   1.000
_cell.angle_alpha   90.00
_cell.angle_beta   90.00
_cell.angle_gamma   90.00
#
_symmetry.space_group_name_H-M   'P 1'
#
loop_
_entity.id
_entity.type
_entity.pdbx_description
1 polymer ?
#
loop_
_entity_poly.entity_id
_entity_poly.type
_entity_poly.pdbx_seq_one_letter_code
_entity_poly.pdbx_strand_id
1 'polypeptide(L)'
;MQIYADYAATTPLSDRVYDTLCRTARDFFGNPSSVHAAGRAAADIVDRAREQTAALLGCDPDEIVFTSGGTEADNHALRWAAGKTILASAIEHSAVLETAREAAGKFWPMFPDAVGKVSAAEAARVLREASDPALVSLMYANNETGVIQPVWEAADAAHAAGALFHCDAVQGVGHGMPDARALGCDLMSVSGHKFHAPKGIGALYIRRGIADRIPPLLYGGGQQDGRRSGTLPVPLIAAFGEACAEALERREEDDAHIRSLRDAIAAELWDIPDSLMIGGGERMPGILNIAFAGTYGESLMLLCDLRGVCLSAGSACHAGDDTPSHVLTAMNVPGEYRSSAIRISIGRYTTWEDAERIADVVKECVRLARE
;
A
#
# COMPACT_ATOMS: atom_id res chain seq x y z
N MET A 1 -6.87 -17.00 -22.46
CA MET A 1 -6.54 -16.99 -21.01
C MET A 1 -6.35 -15.53 -20.64
N GLN A 2 -6.83 -15.10 -19.48
CA GLN A 2 -6.70 -13.69 -19.04
C GLN A 2 -5.46 -13.56 -18.15
N ILE A 3 -4.59 -12.59 -18.43
CA ILE A 3 -3.39 -12.31 -17.67
C ILE A 3 -3.70 -11.14 -16.75
N TYR A 4 -3.49 -11.33 -15.43
CA TYR A 4 -3.71 -10.31 -14.44
C TYR A 4 -2.41 -9.54 -14.16
N ALA A 5 -2.36 -8.28 -14.60
CA ALA A 5 -1.22 -7.38 -14.46
C ALA A 5 -1.60 -6.11 -13.65
N ASP A 6 -2.48 -6.28 -12.62
CA ASP A 6 -2.95 -5.21 -11.73
C ASP A 6 -2.81 -5.56 -10.24
N TYR A 7 -1.70 -6.19 -9.86
CA TYR A 7 -1.41 -6.61 -8.48
C TYR A 7 -1.32 -5.45 -7.49
N ALA A 8 -0.96 -4.25 -7.93
CA ALA A 8 -0.96 -3.07 -7.08
C ALA A 8 -2.38 -2.60 -6.69
N ALA A 9 -3.43 -2.98 -7.43
CA ALA A 9 -4.81 -2.76 -7.05
C ALA A 9 -5.28 -3.79 -6.01
N THR A 10 -5.06 -5.08 -6.25
CA THR A 10 -5.36 -6.18 -5.33
C THR A 10 -4.67 -7.46 -5.79
N THR A 11 -4.47 -8.41 -4.89
CA THR A 11 -3.85 -9.70 -5.21
C THR A 11 -4.86 -10.85 -5.09
N PRO A 12 -4.69 -11.96 -5.82
CA PRO A 12 -5.43 -13.19 -5.54
C PRO A 12 -5.03 -13.75 -4.17
N LEU A 13 -5.93 -14.48 -3.51
CA LEU A 13 -5.57 -15.25 -2.31
C LEU A 13 -4.55 -16.34 -2.65
N SER A 14 -3.60 -16.61 -1.76
CA SER A 14 -2.82 -17.84 -1.86
C SER A 14 -3.67 -19.03 -1.41
N ASP A 15 -3.34 -20.22 -1.90
CA ASP A 15 -4.04 -21.47 -1.51
C ASP A 15 -3.96 -21.70 0.01
N ARG A 16 -2.80 -21.46 0.60
CA ARG A 16 -2.54 -21.59 2.03
C ARG A 16 -3.43 -20.64 2.87
N VAL A 17 -3.59 -19.42 2.41
CA VAL A 17 -4.47 -18.41 3.02
C VAL A 17 -5.94 -18.75 2.83
N TYR A 18 -6.32 -19.23 1.65
CA TYR A 18 -7.68 -19.66 1.35
C TYR A 18 -8.12 -20.82 2.23
N ASP A 19 -7.26 -21.85 2.37
CA ASP A 19 -7.54 -23.02 3.23
C ASP A 19 -7.68 -22.62 4.70
N THR A 20 -6.82 -21.71 5.18
CA THR A 20 -6.90 -21.19 6.54
C THR A 20 -8.19 -20.38 6.77
N LEU A 21 -8.59 -19.54 5.82
CA LEU A 21 -9.85 -18.81 5.86
C LEU A 21 -11.04 -19.75 5.98
N CYS A 22 -11.15 -20.72 5.07
CA CYS A 22 -12.27 -21.65 5.00
C CYS A 22 -12.37 -22.54 6.25
N ARG A 23 -11.24 -23.12 6.68
CA ARG A 23 -11.17 -23.94 7.91
C ARG A 23 -11.58 -23.13 9.14
N THR A 24 -11.04 -21.93 9.30
CA THR A 24 -11.33 -21.09 10.47
C THR A 24 -12.79 -20.65 10.49
N ALA A 25 -13.34 -20.29 9.35
CA ALA A 25 -14.75 -19.88 9.25
C ALA A 25 -15.72 -21.01 9.65
N ARG A 26 -15.38 -22.25 9.33
CA ARG A 26 -16.21 -23.40 9.64
C ARG A 26 -16.03 -23.89 11.09
N ASP A 27 -14.79 -23.99 11.55
CA ASP A 27 -14.46 -24.78 12.76
C ASP A 27 -14.27 -23.89 14.01
N PHE A 28 -14.06 -22.57 13.85
CA PHE A 28 -13.73 -21.64 14.94
C PHE A 28 -14.65 -20.40 14.96
N PHE A 29 -15.96 -20.66 15.02
CA PHE A 29 -17.00 -19.63 14.97
C PHE A 29 -17.22 -18.89 16.30
N GLY A 30 -16.49 -19.24 17.36
CA GLY A 30 -16.65 -18.65 18.70
C GLY A 30 -16.29 -17.16 18.74
N ASN A 31 -16.96 -16.42 19.65
CA ASN A 31 -16.56 -15.04 19.93
C ASN A 31 -15.31 -15.05 20.82
N PRO A 32 -14.17 -14.48 20.41
CA PRO A 32 -12.92 -14.51 21.19
C PRO A 32 -13.02 -13.80 22.55
N SER A 33 -14.05 -12.96 22.76
CA SER A 33 -14.30 -12.34 24.06
C SER A 33 -15.03 -13.26 25.06
N SER A 34 -15.49 -14.47 24.62
CA SER A 34 -16.22 -15.40 25.47
C SER A 34 -15.27 -16.29 26.26
N VAL A 35 -15.58 -16.52 27.55
CA VAL A 35 -14.71 -17.31 28.46
C VAL A 35 -14.86 -18.84 28.31
N HIS A 36 -15.85 -19.33 27.56
CA HIS A 36 -16.06 -20.75 27.30
C HIS A 36 -15.08 -21.31 26.24
N ALA A 37 -15.00 -22.65 26.11
CA ALA A 37 -14.00 -23.31 25.26
C ALA A 37 -13.97 -22.81 23.79
N ALA A 38 -15.14 -22.61 23.16
CA ALA A 38 -15.19 -22.10 21.78
C ALA A 38 -14.66 -20.66 21.65
N GLY A 39 -14.89 -19.81 22.67
CA GLY A 39 -14.34 -18.46 22.71
C GLY A 39 -12.83 -18.47 22.88
N ARG A 40 -12.30 -19.27 23.81
CA ARG A 40 -10.85 -19.40 24.01
C ARG A 40 -10.14 -19.90 22.74
N ALA A 41 -10.69 -20.92 22.09
CA ALA A 41 -10.12 -21.43 20.84
C ALA A 41 -10.08 -20.35 19.73
N ALA A 42 -11.08 -19.48 19.67
CA ALA A 42 -11.07 -18.35 18.74
C ALA A 42 -10.06 -17.27 19.17
N ALA A 43 -9.89 -17.02 20.47
CA ALA A 43 -8.88 -16.09 20.99
C ALA A 43 -7.46 -16.56 20.67
N ASP A 44 -7.15 -17.85 20.88
CA ASP A 44 -5.85 -18.45 20.56
C ASP A 44 -5.46 -18.24 19.08
N ILE A 45 -6.46 -18.30 18.17
CA ILE A 45 -6.23 -18.03 16.75
C ILE A 45 -5.90 -16.55 16.49
N VAL A 46 -6.62 -15.65 17.14
CA VAL A 46 -6.37 -14.20 17.02
C VAL A 46 -4.96 -13.87 17.55
N ASP A 47 -4.57 -14.43 18.69
CA ASP A 47 -3.26 -14.19 19.29
C ASP A 47 -2.13 -14.70 18.38
N ARG A 48 -2.27 -15.91 17.83
CA ARG A 48 -1.32 -16.45 16.84
C ARG A 48 -1.20 -15.56 15.61
N ALA A 49 -2.31 -15.09 15.05
CA ALA A 49 -2.29 -14.20 13.89
C ALA A 49 -1.62 -12.85 14.21
N ARG A 50 -1.77 -12.37 15.45
CA ARG A 50 -1.12 -11.17 15.95
C ARG A 50 0.40 -11.36 16.04
N GLU A 51 0.86 -12.52 16.55
CA GLU A 51 2.28 -12.89 16.56
C GLU A 51 2.88 -12.98 15.16
N GLN A 52 2.17 -13.59 14.21
CA GLN A 52 2.60 -13.69 12.81
C GLN A 52 2.70 -12.31 12.14
N THR A 53 1.73 -11.43 12.42
CA THR A 53 1.75 -10.04 11.92
C THR A 53 2.92 -9.27 12.53
N ALA A 54 3.13 -9.38 13.81
CA ALA A 54 4.22 -8.73 14.52
C ALA A 54 5.60 -9.20 14.02
N ALA A 55 5.74 -10.49 13.72
CA ALA A 55 6.96 -11.05 13.14
C ALA A 55 7.28 -10.46 11.76
N LEU A 56 6.27 -10.26 10.89
CA LEU A 56 6.45 -9.64 9.58
C LEU A 56 6.84 -8.16 9.69
N LEU A 57 6.25 -7.43 10.65
CA LEU A 57 6.48 -6.00 10.83
C LEU A 57 7.68 -5.67 11.75
N GLY A 58 8.32 -6.68 12.37
CA GLY A 58 9.45 -6.51 13.29
C GLY A 58 9.08 -5.77 14.57
N CYS A 59 7.90 -6.04 15.13
CA CYS A 59 7.38 -5.36 16.32
C CYS A 59 6.85 -6.37 17.36
N ASP A 60 6.32 -5.88 18.49
CA ASP A 60 5.71 -6.73 19.50
C ASP A 60 4.21 -6.96 19.18
N PRO A 61 3.63 -8.12 19.56
CA PRO A 61 2.21 -8.42 19.26
C PRO A 61 1.22 -7.40 19.84
N ASP A 62 1.49 -6.79 20.98
CA ASP A 62 0.64 -5.77 21.62
C ASP A 62 0.67 -4.40 20.91
N GLU A 63 1.56 -4.22 19.94
CA GLU A 63 1.64 -3.04 19.07
C GLU A 63 0.73 -3.15 17.83
N ILE A 64 0.06 -4.30 17.61
CA ILE A 64 -0.81 -4.55 16.46
C ILE A 64 -2.28 -4.32 16.81
N VAL A 65 -2.96 -3.55 15.98
CA VAL A 65 -4.43 -3.37 16.02
C VAL A 65 -5.00 -3.82 14.67
N PHE A 66 -5.82 -4.88 14.65
CA PHE A 66 -6.50 -5.30 13.43
C PHE A 66 -7.58 -4.30 13.03
N THR A 67 -7.62 -3.98 11.75
CA THR A 67 -8.55 -3.04 11.11
C THR A 67 -9.26 -3.73 9.93
N SER A 68 -10.20 -3.06 9.29
CA SER A 68 -10.85 -3.58 8.08
C SER A 68 -9.99 -3.43 6.81
N GLY A 69 -8.85 -2.78 6.89
CA GLY A 69 -7.93 -2.53 5.77
C GLY A 69 -7.11 -1.26 5.93
N GLY A 70 -6.35 -0.90 4.90
CA GLY A 70 -5.48 0.28 4.90
C GLY A 70 -6.23 1.58 5.17
N THR A 71 -7.38 1.79 4.53
CA THR A 71 -8.16 3.02 4.71
C THR A 71 -8.59 3.25 6.17
N GLU A 72 -9.02 2.19 6.89
CA GLU A 72 -9.33 2.32 8.32
C GLU A 72 -8.06 2.61 9.12
N ALA A 73 -6.95 1.95 8.82
CA ALA A 73 -5.67 2.13 9.50
C ALA A 73 -5.13 3.57 9.32
N ASP A 74 -5.15 4.11 8.09
CA ASP A 74 -4.75 5.48 7.78
C ASP A 74 -5.62 6.51 8.50
N ASN A 75 -6.96 6.33 8.46
CA ASN A 75 -7.87 7.20 9.17
C ASN A 75 -7.62 7.17 10.68
N HIS A 76 -7.38 6.00 11.26
CA HIS A 76 -7.10 5.85 12.68
C HIS A 76 -5.81 6.58 13.06
N ALA A 77 -4.75 6.40 12.27
CA ALA A 77 -3.46 7.07 12.49
C ALA A 77 -3.57 8.59 12.40
N LEU A 78 -4.22 9.12 11.36
CA LEU A 78 -4.26 10.57 11.13
C LEU A 78 -5.26 11.29 12.05
N ARG A 79 -6.38 10.67 12.41
CA ARG A 79 -7.38 11.29 13.28
C ARG A 79 -6.88 11.58 14.70
N TRP A 80 -5.81 10.92 15.15
CA TRP A 80 -5.12 11.32 16.37
C TRP A 80 -4.65 12.79 16.33
N ALA A 81 -4.23 13.26 15.16
CA ALA A 81 -3.77 14.63 14.97
C ALA A 81 -4.90 15.59 14.58
N ALA A 82 -6.18 15.23 14.82
CA ALA A 82 -7.32 16.09 14.51
C ALA A 82 -7.20 17.47 15.18
N GLY A 83 -7.42 18.53 14.39
CA GLY A 83 -7.27 19.92 14.83
C GLY A 83 -5.84 20.43 14.98
N LYS A 84 -4.83 19.57 14.74
CA LYS A 84 -3.40 19.92 14.81
C LYS A 84 -2.78 20.10 13.43
N THR A 85 -1.48 20.38 13.36
CA THR A 85 -0.75 20.48 12.10
C THR A 85 -0.34 19.09 11.62
N ILE A 86 -0.76 18.71 10.38
CA ILE A 86 -0.40 17.48 9.71
C ILE A 86 0.39 17.82 8.46
N LEU A 87 1.52 17.15 8.28
CA LEU A 87 2.31 17.13 7.05
C LEU A 87 2.08 15.79 6.37
N ALA A 88 1.80 15.77 5.08
CA ALA A 88 1.77 14.51 4.33
C ALA A 88 2.32 14.70 2.92
N SER A 89 2.86 13.63 2.34
CA SER A 89 3.31 13.66 0.97
C SER A 89 2.13 13.96 0.01
N ALA A 90 2.37 14.79 -1.01
CA ALA A 90 1.38 15.10 -2.04
C ALA A 90 1.04 13.89 -2.94
N ILE A 91 1.80 12.80 -2.83
CA ILE A 91 1.62 11.54 -3.58
C ILE A 91 1.05 10.41 -2.73
N GLU A 92 0.53 10.71 -1.53
CA GLU A 92 -0.13 9.73 -0.68
C GLU A 92 -1.38 9.13 -1.33
N HIS A 93 -1.80 7.97 -0.81
CA HIS A 93 -3.12 7.43 -1.14
C HIS A 93 -4.23 8.37 -0.65
N SER A 94 -5.39 8.35 -1.34
CA SER A 94 -6.55 9.18 -1.00
C SER A 94 -7.00 9.01 0.46
N ALA A 95 -6.85 7.82 1.04
CA ALA A 95 -7.17 7.57 2.45
C ALA A 95 -6.36 8.44 3.41
N VAL A 96 -5.11 8.77 3.06
CA VAL A 96 -4.24 9.69 3.82
C VAL A 96 -4.58 11.14 3.49
N LEU A 97 -4.62 11.49 2.19
CA LEU A 97 -4.81 12.88 1.75
C LEU A 97 -6.15 13.46 2.19
N GLU A 98 -7.26 12.74 1.95
CA GLU A 98 -8.59 13.22 2.33
C GLU A 98 -8.72 13.29 3.86
N THR A 99 -8.20 12.30 4.59
CA THR A 99 -8.22 12.34 6.05
C THR A 99 -7.37 13.50 6.59
N ALA A 100 -6.19 13.76 6.00
CA ALA A 100 -5.36 14.89 6.41
C ALA A 100 -6.04 16.24 6.13
N ARG A 101 -6.70 16.40 4.99
CA ARG A 101 -7.45 17.63 4.64
C ARG A 101 -8.62 17.89 5.57
N GLU A 102 -9.38 16.83 5.92
CA GLU A 102 -10.55 16.94 6.77
C GLU A 102 -10.22 17.04 8.26
N ALA A 103 -9.19 16.31 8.72
CA ALA A 103 -8.87 16.24 10.15
C ALA A 103 -7.93 17.35 10.62
N ALA A 104 -7.00 17.82 9.79
CA ALA A 104 -5.98 18.76 10.20
C ALA A 104 -6.55 20.14 10.54
N GLY A 105 -6.02 20.79 11.59
CA GLY A 105 -6.16 22.23 11.79
C GLY A 105 -5.39 23.01 10.72
N LYS A 106 -4.23 22.48 10.33
CA LYS A 106 -3.42 22.93 9.17
C LYS A 106 -2.84 21.71 8.45
N PHE A 107 -3.03 21.66 7.13
CA PHE A 107 -2.43 20.65 6.27
C PHE A 107 -1.30 21.24 5.43
N TRP A 108 -0.14 20.58 5.43
CA TRP A 108 1.05 20.98 4.68
C TRP A 108 1.49 19.84 3.76
N PRO A 109 1.35 19.98 2.43
CA PRO A 109 1.83 18.98 1.49
C PRO A 109 3.34 19.04 1.32
N MET A 110 3.99 17.87 1.28
CA MET A 110 5.37 17.69 0.85
C MET A 110 5.38 17.21 -0.60
N PHE A 111 6.06 17.92 -1.48
CA PHE A 111 6.06 17.60 -2.91
C PHE A 111 7.23 16.70 -3.31
N PRO A 112 6.99 15.70 -4.20
CA PRO A 112 8.04 14.89 -4.77
C PRO A 112 8.87 15.68 -5.79
N ASP A 113 10.07 15.19 -6.08
CA ASP A 113 10.85 15.59 -7.25
C ASP A 113 10.33 14.91 -8.54
N ALA A 114 11.00 15.17 -9.67
CA ALA A 114 10.61 14.63 -10.97
C ALA A 114 10.74 13.09 -11.07
N VAL A 115 11.52 12.46 -10.18
CA VAL A 115 11.64 10.99 -10.12
C VAL A 115 10.60 10.37 -9.18
N GLY A 116 9.77 11.18 -8.52
CA GLY A 116 8.69 10.73 -7.65
C GLY A 116 9.10 10.52 -6.19
N LYS A 117 10.21 11.11 -5.74
CA LYS A 117 10.74 10.97 -4.40
C LYS A 117 10.56 12.24 -3.58
N VAL A 118 9.94 12.15 -2.40
CA VAL A 118 9.92 13.25 -1.42
C VAL A 118 11.26 13.27 -0.71
N SER A 119 12.12 14.22 -1.06
CA SER A 119 13.47 14.25 -0.50
C SER A 119 13.47 14.63 0.99
N ALA A 120 14.50 14.19 1.72
CA ALA A 120 14.72 14.61 3.12
C ALA A 120 14.84 16.16 3.24
N ALA A 121 15.37 16.81 2.21
CA ALA A 121 15.47 18.28 2.16
C ALA A 121 14.09 18.93 2.07
N GLU A 122 13.16 18.36 1.29
CA GLU A 122 11.78 18.83 1.21
C GLU A 122 11.05 18.63 2.54
N ALA A 123 11.14 17.45 3.13
CA ALA A 123 10.56 17.18 4.45
C ALA A 123 11.07 18.18 5.50
N ALA A 124 12.38 18.39 5.57
CA ALA A 124 12.99 19.35 6.49
C ALA A 124 12.58 20.82 6.19
N ARG A 125 12.38 21.19 4.90
CA ARG A 125 11.88 22.52 4.51
C ARG A 125 10.48 22.73 5.05
N VAL A 126 9.56 21.83 4.77
CA VAL A 126 8.15 21.93 5.19
C VAL A 126 8.03 21.89 6.72
N LEU A 127 8.82 21.06 7.40
CA LEU A 127 8.87 21.03 8.87
C LEU A 127 9.31 22.35 9.49
N ARG A 128 10.26 23.07 8.89
CA ARG A 128 10.68 24.40 9.37
C ARG A 128 9.62 25.48 9.16
N GLU A 129 8.84 25.37 8.10
CA GLU A 129 7.78 26.35 7.75
C GLU A 129 6.48 26.05 8.52
N ALA A 130 6.21 24.79 8.84
CA ALA A 130 5.06 24.39 9.62
C ALA A 130 5.28 24.70 11.10
N SER A 131 4.37 25.49 11.69
CA SER A 131 4.39 25.73 13.12
C SER A 131 3.76 24.55 13.87
N ASP A 132 4.46 24.04 14.88
CA ASP A 132 3.97 22.99 15.79
C ASP A 132 3.45 21.73 15.06
N PRO A 133 4.31 21.04 14.29
CA PRO A 133 3.90 19.82 13.57
C PRO A 133 3.57 18.71 14.57
N ALA A 134 2.39 18.09 14.40
CA ALA A 134 1.96 16.99 15.26
C ALA A 134 2.21 15.62 14.63
N LEU A 135 2.02 15.52 13.30
CA LEU A 135 2.14 14.27 12.54
C LEU A 135 2.76 14.55 11.17
N VAL A 136 3.71 13.71 10.80
CA VAL A 136 4.24 13.60 9.43
C VAL A 136 3.83 12.25 8.87
N SER A 137 3.26 12.23 7.67
CA SER A 137 2.89 11.00 6.96
C SER A 137 3.65 10.90 5.64
N LEU A 138 4.33 9.77 5.43
CA LEU A 138 5.00 9.45 4.16
C LEU A 138 4.82 7.97 3.87
N MET A 139 4.18 7.65 2.73
CA MET A 139 4.02 6.26 2.30
C MET A 139 5.36 5.59 2.06
N TYR A 140 5.43 4.27 2.27
CA TYR A 140 6.65 3.51 1.98
C TYR A 140 6.99 3.50 0.49
N ALA A 141 5.99 3.19 -0.34
CA ALA A 141 6.14 3.18 -1.80
C ALA A 141 4.85 3.65 -2.47
N ASN A 142 5.01 4.41 -3.54
CA ASN A 142 3.85 4.91 -4.27
C ASN A 142 3.20 3.80 -5.11
N ASN A 143 1.89 3.67 -5.00
CA ASN A 143 1.09 2.63 -5.65
C ASN A 143 0.95 2.80 -7.18
N GLU A 144 1.24 3.98 -7.72
CA GLU A 144 1.19 4.24 -9.16
C GLU A 144 2.57 4.05 -9.82
N THR A 145 3.61 4.64 -9.24
CA THR A 145 4.97 4.65 -9.81
C THR A 145 5.87 3.53 -9.27
N GLY A 146 5.51 2.97 -8.13
CA GLY A 146 6.34 2.00 -7.41
C GLY A 146 7.54 2.61 -6.67
N VAL A 147 7.78 3.90 -6.76
CA VAL A 147 8.98 4.56 -6.19
C VAL A 147 8.98 4.44 -4.67
N ILE A 148 10.06 3.89 -4.11
CA ILE A 148 10.28 3.75 -2.67
C ILE A 148 10.72 5.10 -2.10
N GLN A 149 10.07 5.52 -1.01
CA GLN A 149 10.30 6.80 -0.37
C GLN A 149 11.36 6.72 0.75
N PRO A 150 12.04 7.82 1.08
CA PRO A 150 13.05 7.87 2.13
C PRO A 150 12.39 7.97 3.51
N VAL A 151 11.71 6.89 3.92
CA VAL A 151 10.87 6.84 5.13
C VAL A 151 11.69 7.06 6.38
N TRP A 152 12.87 6.43 6.47
CA TRP A 152 13.72 6.55 7.65
C TRP A 152 14.18 8.00 7.87
N GLU A 153 14.64 8.67 6.81
CA GLU A 153 15.11 10.06 6.89
C GLU A 153 13.97 11.03 7.22
N ALA A 154 12.77 10.75 6.73
CA ALA A 154 11.58 11.54 7.04
C ALA A 154 11.12 11.33 8.49
N ALA A 155 11.19 10.11 9.01
CA ALA A 155 10.89 9.78 10.40
C ALA A 155 11.86 10.48 11.36
N ASP A 156 13.16 10.43 11.07
CA ASP A 156 14.18 11.13 11.87
C ASP A 156 13.94 12.64 11.90
N ALA A 157 13.63 13.25 10.75
CA ALA A 157 13.31 14.67 10.68
C ALA A 157 12.02 15.03 11.45
N ALA A 158 10.98 14.19 11.39
CA ALA A 158 9.75 14.36 12.15
C ALA A 158 10.00 14.32 13.65
N HIS A 159 10.74 13.33 14.13
CA HIS A 159 11.10 13.19 15.54
C HIS A 159 11.96 14.37 16.04
N ALA A 160 12.92 14.83 15.23
CA ALA A 160 13.71 16.02 15.58
C ALA A 160 12.84 17.29 15.74
N ALA A 161 11.71 17.35 15.05
CA ALA A 161 10.72 18.42 15.17
C ALA A 161 9.66 18.17 16.28
N GLY A 162 9.72 17.05 17.00
CA GLY A 162 8.77 16.66 18.04
C GLY A 162 7.45 16.09 17.54
N ALA A 163 7.33 15.83 16.22
CA ALA A 163 6.15 15.22 15.59
C ALA A 163 6.20 13.70 15.68
N LEU A 164 5.02 13.03 15.62
CA LEU A 164 4.94 11.61 15.34
C LEU A 164 5.09 11.35 13.85
N PHE A 165 5.52 10.13 13.51
CA PHE A 165 5.68 9.69 12.14
C PHE A 165 4.76 8.52 11.80
N HIS A 166 3.95 8.68 10.74
CA HIS A 166 3.10 7.65 10.15
C HIS A 166 3.64 7.22 8.79
N CYS A 167 3.61 5.91 8.53
CA CYS A 167 3.92 5.33 7.24
C CYS A 167 2.72 4.52 6.70
N ASP A 168 2.16 4.93 5.57
CA ASP A 168 1.33 4.02 4.77
C ASP A 168 2.26 3.00 4.09
N ALA A 169 2.32 1.79 4.67
CA ALA A 169 3.16 0.69 4.21
C ALA A 169 2.40 -0.32 3.33
N VAL A 170 1.18 0.01 2.92
CA VAL A 170 0.27 -0.88 2.20
C VAL A 170 0.90 -1.50 0.95
N GLN A 171 1.74 -0.78 0.23
CA GLN A 171 2.45 -1.30 -0.94
C GLN A 171 3.78 -1.97 -0.60
N GLY A 172 4.32 -1.79 0.59
CA GLY A 172 5.63 -2.32 0.98
C GLY A 172 5.56 -3.66 1.70
N VAL A 173 4.52 -3.87 2.51
CA VAL A 173 4.35 -5.09 3.30
C VAL A 173 4.15 -6.30 2.38
N GLY A 174 4.84 -7.39 2.70
CA GLY A 174 4.87 -8.59 1.86
C GLY A 174 6.06 -8.66 0.90
N HIS A 175 6.81 -7.57 0.78
CA HIS A 175 8.06 -7.44 0.03
C HIS A 175 9.24 -7.19 0.97
N GLY A 176 10.45 -6.97 0.44
CA GLY A 176 11.67 -6.75 1.21
C GLY A 176 11.75 -5.43 1.98
N MET A 177 10.61 -4.91 2.45
CA MET A 177 10.55 -3.69 3.26
C MET A 177 11.23 -3.92 4.63
N PRO A 178 12.06 -2.96 5.12
CA PRO A 178 12.56 -2.97 6.49
C PRO A 178 11.42 -2.95 7.50
N ASP A 179 11.67 -3.45 8.72
CA ASP A 179 10.68 -3.47 9.78
C ASP A 179 10.28 -2.07 10.28
N ALA A 180 9.14 -1.99 10.99
CA ALA A 180 8.59 -0.72 11.46
C ALA A 180 9.53 0.06 12.38
N ARG A 181 10.34 -0.65 13.18
CA ARG A 181 11.33 -0.04 14.09
C ARG A 181 12.54 0.47 13.33
N ALA A 182 13.05 -0.28 12.36
CA ALA A 182 14.17 0.15 11.51
C ALA A 182 13.78 1.36 10.65
N LEU A 183 12.51 1.47 10.25
CA LEU A 183 11.98 2.64 9.54
C LEU A 183 11.68 3.84 10.46
N GLY A 184 11.76 3.67 11.77
CA GLY A 184 11.46 4.73 12.74
C GLY A 184 9.97 5.09 12.85
N CYS A 185 9.07 4.17 12.46
CA CYS A 185 7.64 4.46 12.47
C CYS A 185 7.07 4.51 13.90
N ASP A 186 6.23 5.49 14.16
CA ASP A 186 5.35 5.54 15.34
C ASP A 186 4.03 4.84 15.04
N LEU A 187 3.53 4.99 13.81
CA LEU A 187 2.32 4.41 13.28
C LEU A 187 2.60 3.84 11.88
N MET A 188 2.05 2.66 11.57
CA MET A 188 2.19 2.06 10.23
C MET A 188 0.91 1.37 9.80
N SER A 189 0.41 1.73 8.63
CA SER A 189 -0.80 1.14 8.05
C SER A 189 -0.49 -0.02 7.12
N VAL A 190 -1.28 -1.10 7.23
CA VAL A 190 -1.13 -2.33 6.45
C VAL A 190 -2.49 -2.79 5.91
N SER A 191 -2.52 -3.31 4.68
CA SER A 191 -3.72 -3.87 4.06
C SER A 191 -3.48 -5.25 3.47
N GLY A 192 -4.26 -6.24 3.92
CA GLY A 192 -4.02 -7.65 3.60
C GLY A 192 -4.11 -7.99 2.11
N HIS A 193 -5.05 -7.40 1.40
CA HIS A 193 -5.29 -7.71 -0.02
C HIS A 193 -4.17 -7.29 -0.97
N LYS A 194 -3.10 -6.67 -0.48
CA LYS A 194 -1.92 -6.31 -1.28
C LYS A 194 -0.83 -7.39 -1.25
N PHE A 195 -0.92 -8.35 -0.32
CA PHE A 195 0.02 -9.47 -0.19
C PHE A 195 -0.70 -10.81 0.06
N HIS A 196 -1.68 -11.11 -0.77
CA HIS A 196 -2.38 -12.39 -0.85
C HIS A 196 -3.30 -12.76 0.33
N ALA A 197 -3.63 -11.79 1.22
CA ALA A 197 -4.67 -11.95 2.22
C ALA A 197 -6.05 -11.50 1.71
N PRO A 198 -7.14 -11.81 2.43
CA PRO A 198 -8.47 -11.39 2.03
C PRO A 198 -8.64 -9.85 2.04
N LYS A 199 -9.57 -9.36 1.23
CA LYS A 199 -10.14 -8.02 1.39
C LYS A 199 -10.93 -7.96 2.71
N GLY A 200 -11.01 -6.76 3.31
CA GLY A 200 -11.77 -6.55 4.55
C GLY A 200 -10.96 -6.80 5.83
N ILE A 201 -9.64 -6.93 5.71
CA ILE A 201 -8.70 -7.06 6.83
C ILE A 201 -7.41 -6.29 6.57
N GLY A 202 -6.88 -5.66 7.61
CA GLY A 202 -5.60 -4.98 7.67
C GLY A 202 -5.13 -4.83 9.11
N ALA A 203 -4.09 -4.06 9.31
CA ALA A 203 -3.57 -3.75 10.64
C ALA A 203 -3.05 -2.32 10.70
N LEU A 204 -3.10 -1.76 11.91
CA LEU A 204 -2.36 -0.57 12.30
C LEU A 204 -1.32 -0.99 13.36
N TYR A 205 -0.06 -0.75 13.06
CA TYR A 205 0.99 -0.77 14.07
C TYR A 205 0.96 0.54 14.85
N ILE A 206 0.99 0.46 16.17
CA ILE A 206 1.09 1.59 17.09
C ILE A 206 2.25 1.32 18.03
N ARG A 207 3.33 2.10 17.95
CA ARG A 207 4.49 1.96 18.82
C ARG A 207 4.06 2.05 20.30
N ARG A 208 4.48 1.08 21.12
CA ARG A 208 4.07 0.93 22.53
C ARG A 208 4.13 2.24 23.34
N GLY A 209 5.18 3.01 23.20
CA GLY A 209 5.39 4.25 23.94
C GLY A 209 4.41 5.40 23.65
N ILE A 210 3.58 5.26 22.60
CA ILE A 210 2.57 6.27 22.24
C ILE A 210 1.14 5.74 22.25
N ALA A 211 0.93 4.46 22.53
CA ALA A 211 -0.38 3.81 22.41
C ALA A 211 -1.49 4.51 23.20
N ASP A 212 -1.18 5.01 24.40
CA ASP A 212 -2.15 5.74 25.25
C ASP A 212 -2.50 7.14 24.70
N ARG A 213 -1.73 7.64 23.74
CA ARG A 213 -1.99 8.94 23.09
C ARG A 213 -2.91 8.80 21.88
N ILE A 214 -3.07 7.59 21.34
CA ILE A 214 -3.86 7.33 20.13
C ILE A 214 -5.26 6.89 20.54
N PRO A 215 -6.29 7.74 20.43
CA PRO A 215 -7.65 7.36 20.78
C PRO A 215 -8.21 6.37 19.79
N PRO A 216 -9.18 5.51 20.18
CA PRO A 216 -9.83 4.62 19.24
C PRO A 216 -10.58 5.40 18.16
N LEU A 217 -10.52 4.92 16.92
CA LEU A 217 -11.35 5.44 15.83
C LEU A 217 -12.81 4.98 15.98
N LEU A 218 -13.00 3.70 16.39
CA LEU A 218 -14.30 3.08 16.56
C LEU A 218 -14.54 2.78 18.05
N TYR A 219 -15.57 3.40 18.62
CA TYR A 219 -15.99 3.18 20.00
C TYR A 219 -17.00 2.03 20.10
N GLY A 220 -17.03 1.31 21.23
CA GLY A 220 -17.97 0.22 21.47
C GLY A 220 -17.56 -0.70 22.61
N GLY A 221 -17.56 -2.01 22.39
CA GLY A 221 -17.40 -3.05 23.42
C GLY A 221 -15.98 -3.28 23.94
N GLY A 222 -15.02 -2.41 23.65
CA GLY A 222 -13.69 -2.45 24.22
C GLY A 222 -12.74 -3.54 23.68
N GLN A 223 -13.06 -4.15 22.53
CA GLN A 223 -12.18 -5.13 21.90
C GLN A 223 -10.81 -4.52 21.56
N GLN A 224 -9.79 -5.38 21.47
CA GLN A 224 -8.40 -4.99 21.24
C GLN A 224 -7.91 -3.95 22.27
N ASP A 225 -8.15 -4.21 23.55
CA ASP A 225 -7.79 -3.34 24.67
C ASP A 225 -8.37 -1.92 24.55
N GLY A 226 -9.58 -1.83 23.98
CA GLY A 226 -10.28 -0.55 23.74
C GLY A 226 -9.78 0.24 22.54
N ARG A 227 -8.77 -0.24 21.83
CA ARG A 227 -8.17 0.48 20.69
C ARG A 227 -9.02 0.44 19.43
N ARG A 228 -9.75 -0.66 19.23
CA ARG A 228 -10.67 -0.82 18.08
C ARG A 228 -11.81 -1.75 18.47
N SER A 229 -12.97 -1.20 18.71
CA SER A 229 -14.16 -1.94 19.10
C SER A 229 -14.82 -2.68 17.92
N GLY A 230 -15.59 -3.71 18.23
CA GLY A 230 -16.32 -4.57 17.30
C GLY A 230 -15.86 -6.02 17.41
N THR A 231 -16.79 -6.97 17.28
CA THR A 231 -16.47 -8.40 17.31
C THR A 231 -15.41 -8.71 16.26
N LEU A 232 -14.34 -9.38 16.67
CA LEU A 232 -13.22 -9.68 15.79
C LEU A 232 -13.62 -10.70 14.72
N PRO A 233 -13.31 -10.44 13.44
CA PRO A 233 -13.57 -11.36 12.34
C PRO A 233 -12.50 -12.45 12.30
N VAL A 234 -12.58 -13.42 13.23
CA VAL A 234 -11.55 -14.45 13.45
C VAL A 234 -11.06 -15.12 12.16
N PRO A 235 -11.93 -15.51 11.20
CA PRO A 235 -11.47 -16.12 9.96
C PRO A 235 -10.59 -15.19 9.10
N LEU A 236 -10.94 -13.90 9.03
CA LEU A 236 -10.15 -12.92 8.27
C LEU A 236 -8.82 -12.64 8.97
N ILE A 237 -8.82 -12.56 10.30
CA ILE A 237 -7.61 -12.34 11.10
C ILE A 237 -6.66 -13.54 10.95
N ALA A 238 -7.17 -14.78 11.04
CA ALA A 238 -6.38 -16.00 10.84
C ALA A 238 -5.73 -16.03 9.43
N ALA A 239 -6.53 -15.72 8.40
CA ALA A 239 -6.06 -15.66 7.02
C ALA A 239 -5.02 -14.55 6.80
N PHE A 240 -5.18 -13.40 7.47
CA PHE A 240 -4.21 -12.31 7.43
C PHE A 240 -2.88 -12.72 8.10
N GLY A 241 -2.94 -13.34 9.29
CA GLY A 241 -1.74 -13.86 9.96
C GLY A 241 -1.00 -14.90 9.10
N GLU A 242 -1.75 -15.79 8.44
CA GLU A 242 -1.18 -16.80 7.55
C GLU A 242 -0.49 -16.15 6.33
N ALA A 243 -1.08 -15.10 5.75
CA ALA A 243 -0.46 -14.34 4.68
C ALA A 243 0.82 -13.62 5.15
N CYS A 244 0.83 -13.10 6.38
CA CYS A 244 2.02 -12.50 6.97
C CYS A 244 3.16 -13.53 7.12
N ALA A 245 2.86 -14.74 7.58
CA ALA A 245 3.83 -15.82 7.71
C ALA A 245 4.37 -16.25 6.34
N GLU A 246 3.49 -16.46 5.36
CA GLU A 246 3.89 -16.82 4.00
C GLU A 246 4.75 -15.73 3.33
N ALA A 247 4.39 -14.46 3.51
CA ALA A 247 5.16 -13.34 2.99
C ALA A 247 6.58 -13.31 3.60
N LEU A 248 6.71 -13.50 4.91
CA LEU A 248 8.01 -13.54 5.59
C LEU A 248 8.91 -14.69 5.09
N GLU A 249 8.30 -15.85 4.79
CA GLU A 249 9.01 -17.02 4.26
C GLU A 249 9.49 -16.83 2.81
N ARG A 250 8.72 -16.12 1.98
CA ARG A 250 8.89 -16.12 0.52
C ARG A 250 9.38 -14.82 -0.08
N ARG A 251 9.36 -13.71 0.65
CA ARG A 251 9.59 -12.36 0.08
C ARG A 251 10.86 -12.23 -0.77
N GLU A 252 11.97 -12.87 -0.38
CA GLU A 252 13.23 -12.76 -1.12
C GLU A 252 13.15 -13.45 -2.50
N GLU A 253 12.58 -14.67 -2.53
CA GLU A 253 12.36 -15.42 -3.76
C GLU A 253 11.35 -14.72 -4.67
N ASP A 254 10.21 -14.32 -4.10
CA ASP A 254 9.14 -13.65 -4.83
C ASP A 254 9.63 -12.30 -5.40
N ASP A 255 10.33 -11.48 -4.61
CA ASP A 255 10.86 -10.20 -5.06
C ASP A 255 11.89 -10.33 -6.16
N ALA A 256 12.78 -11.32 -6.09
CA ALA A 256 13.76 -11.59 -7.15
C ALA A 256 13.08 -12.02 -8.45
N HIS A 257 12.11 -12.93 -8.36
CA HIS A 257 11.33 -13.39 -9.51
C HIS A 257 10.55 -12.23 -10.15
N ILE A 258 9.75 -11.51 -9.36
CA ILE A 258 8.91 -10.42 -9.82
C ILE A 258 9.73 -9.30 -10.45
N ARG A 259 10.87 -8.93 -9.82
CA ARG A 259 11.79 -7.92 -10.33
C ARG A 259 12.32 -8.29 -11.71
N SER A 260 12.74 -9.56 -11.91
CA SER A 260 13.26 -10.02 -13.21
C SER A 260 12.22 -9.94 -14.32
N LEU A 261 10.97 -10.28 -14.04
CA LEU A 261 9.86 -10.17 -15.00
C LEU A 261 9.53 -8.72 -15.32
N ARG A 262 9.43 -7.84 -14.29
CA ARG A 262 9.19 -6.41 -14.49
C ARG A 262 10.28 -5.77 -15.34
N ASP A 263 11.54 -6.08 -15.08
CA ASP A 263 12.67 -5.50 -15.82
C ASP A 263 12.66 -5.97 -17.29
N ALA A 264 12.27 -7.22 -17.56
CA ALA A 264 12.08 -7.71 -18.91
C ALA A 264 10.95 -6.97 -19.64
N ILE A 265 9.77 -6.81 -19.00
CA ILE A 265 8.67 -6.03 -19.58
C ILE A 265 9.12 -4.58 -19.83
N ALA A 266 9.82 -3.95 -18.88
CA ALA A 266 10.29 -2.59 -19.01
C ALA A 266 11.25 -2.41 -20.19
N ALA A 267 12.19 -3.34 -20.38
CA ALA A 267 13.14 -3.32 -21.50
C ALA A 267 12.41 -3.38 -22.86
N GLU A 268 11.42 -4.27 -23.00
CA GLU A 268 10.64 -4.44 -24.22
C GLU A 268 9.78 -3.20 -24.56
N LEU A 269 9.27 -2.50 -23.54
CA LEU A 269 8.41 -1.34 -23.73
C LEU A 269 9.20 -0.03 -23.89
N TRP A 270 10.44 0.03 -23.38
CA TRP A 270 11.30 1.21 -23.50
C TRP A 270 11.66 1.54 -24.95
N ASP A 271 11.74 0.55 -25.83
CA ASP A 271 12.07 0.72 -27.24
C ASP A 271 10.92 1.30 -28.09
N ILE A 272 9.73 1.50 -27.51
CA ILE A 272 8.61 2.15 -28.21
C ILE A 272 8.93 3.65 -28.33
N PRO A 273 8.92 4.22 -29.55
CA PRO A 273 9.16 5.65 -29.73
C PRO A 273 8.20 6.50 -28.89
N ASP A 274 8.68 7.65 -28.39
CA ASP A 274 7.92 8.59 -27.58
C ASP A 274 7.28 7.92 -26.33
N SER A 275 7.98 6.96 -25.74
CA SER A 275 7.66 6.41 -24.43
C SER A 275 8.36 7.19 -23.32
N LEU A 276 7.76 7.22 -22.14
CA LEU A 276 8.33 7.81 -20.92
C LEU A 276 8.10 6.85 -19.75
N MET A 277 9.21 6.33 -19.21
CA MET A 277 9.17 5.59 -17.94
C MET A 277 8.95 6.59 -16.80
N ILE A 278 7.87 6.43 -16.03
CA ILE A 278 7.52 7.33 -14.94
C ILE A 278 8.02 6.77 -13.61
N GLY A 279 8.65 7.65 -12.83
CA GLY A 279 9.34 7.26 -11.60
C GLY A 279 10.77 6.82 -11.84
N GLY A 280 11.64 7.06 -10.86
CA GLY A 280 13.07 6.75 -10.92
C GLY A 280 13.63 6.22 -9.62
N GLY A 281 14.87 5.72 -9.67
CA GLY A 281 15.56 5.17 -8.51
C GLY A 281 15.02 3.80 -8.08
N GLU A 282 15.09 3.53 -6.76
CA GLU A 282 14.62 2.30 -6.18
C GLU A 282 13.10 2.21 -6.20
N ARG A 283 12.58 1.06 -6.59
CA ARG A 283 11.15 0.83 -6.72
C ARG A 283 10.72 -0.56 -6.30
N MET A 284 9.43 -0.69 -6.00
CA MET A 284 8.80 -1.97 -5.71
C MET A 284 9.07 -2.97 -6.84
N PRO A 285 9.28 -4.25 -6.52
CA PRO A 285 9.68 -5.24 -7.51
C PRO A 285 8.69 -5.37 -8.67
N GLY A 286 7.39 -5.28 -8.42
CA GLY A 286 6.34 -5.59 -9.39
C GLY A 286 5.66 -4.39 -10.05
N ILE A 287 6.01 -3.16 -9.74
CA ILE A 287 5.29 -1.98 -10.26
C ILE A 287 6.11 -1.28 -11.36
N LEU A 288 5.47 -1.08 -12.49
CA LEU A 288 5.96 -0.33 -13.65
C LEU A 288 4.91 0.69 -14.07
N ASN A 289 5.31 1.97 -14.18
CA ASN A 289 4.47 3.02 -14.76
C ASN A 289 5.17 3.56 -16.01
N ILE A 290 4.45 3.53 -17.14
CA ILE A 290 4.97 3.97 -18.43
C ILE A 290 3.88 4.72 -19.21
N ALA A 291 4.28 5.75 -19.92
CA ALA A 291 3.38 6.55 -20.75
C ALA A 291 3.85 6.57 -22.21
N PHE A 292 2.93 6.74 -23.13
CA PHE A 292 3.18 6.72 -24.57
C PHE A 292 2.53 7.94 -25.22
N ALA A 293 3.31 8.94 -25.63
CA ALA A 293 2.78 10.14 -26.27
C ALA A 293 1.93 9.77 -27.51
N GLY A 294 0.86 10.54 -27.74
CA GLY A 294 -0.09 10.27 -28.82
C GLY A 294 -1.14 9.20 -28.51
N THR A 295 -1.23 8.76 -27.23
CA THR A 295 -2.26 7.81 -26.80
C THR A 295 -3.01 8.32 -25.56
N TYR A 296 -4.03 7.58 -25.11
CA TYR A 296 -4.73 7.81 -23.84
C TYR A 296 -4.67 6.54 -22.99
N GLY A 297 -4.31 6.67 -21.72
CA GLY A 297 -4.13 5.54 -20.79
C GLY A 297 -5.38 4.68 -20.64
N GLU A 298 -6.57 5.28 -20.54
CA GLU A 298 -7.84 4.53 -20.47
C GLU A 298 -8.11 3.75 -21.77
N SER A 299 -7.83 4.34 -22.92
CA SER A 299 -7.97 3.62 -24.21
C SER A 299 -7.00 2.45 -24.30
N LEU A 300 -5.75 2.63 -23.86
CA LEU A 300 -4.77 1.53 -23.81
C LEU A 300 -5.21 0.44 -22.84
N MET A 301 -5.71 0.79 -21.65
CA MET A 301 -6.23 -0.17 -20.67
C MET A 301 -7.35 -1.02 -21.30
N LEU A 302 -8.34 -0.40 -21.94
CA LEU A 302 -9.45 -1.09 -22.59
C LEU A 302 -8.99 -1.98 -23.76
N LEU A 303 -8.06 -1.50 -24.59
CA LEU A 303 -7.50 -2.27 -25.69
C LEU A 303 -6.70 -3.49 -25.21
N CYS A 304 -5.97 -3.35 -24.09
CA CYS A 304 -5.25 -4.46 -23.46
C CYS A 304 -6.22 -5.50 -22.86
N ASP A 305 -7.27 -5.04 -22.17
CA ASP A 305 -8.29 -5.93 -21.59
C ASP A 305 -8.99 -6.76 -22.68
N LEU A 306 -9.37 -6.14 -23.80
CA LEU A 306 -9.94 -6.83 -24.96
C LEU A 306 -8.99 -7.90 -25.56
N ARG A 307 -7.68 -7.82 -25.28
CA ARG A 307 -6.65 -8.77 -25.68
C ARG A 307 -6.23 -9.71 -24.55
N GLY A 308 -6.96 -9.68 -23.43
CA GLY A 308 -6.78 -10.57 -22.31
C GLY A 308 -5.68 -10.16 -21.33
N VAL A 309 -5.25 -8.88 -21.30
CA VAL A 309 -4.31 -8.34 -20.31
C VAL A 309 -4.98 -7.27 -19.46
N CYS A 310 -5.18 -7.56 -18.18
CA CYS A 310 -5.75 -6.63 -17.21
C CYS A 310 -4.64 -5.77 -16.60
N LEU A 311 -4.65 -4.47 -16.88
CA LEU A 311 -3.75 -3.47 -16.30
C LEU A 311 -4.54 -2.22 -15.88
N SER A 312 -3.89 -1.20 -15.33
CA SER A 312 -4.55 0.01 -14.85
C SER A 312 -4.09 1.26 -15.61
N ALA A 313 -4.98 2.23 -15.79
CA ALA A 313 -4.65 3.57 -16.28
C ALA A 313 -4.56 4.52 -15.08
N GLY A 314 -3.35 4.91 -14.68
CA GLY A 314 -3.14 5.83 -13.55
C GLY A 314 -3.67 5.27 -12.21
N SER A 315 -4.45 6.07 -11.46
CA SER A 315 -5.05 5.64 -10.21
C SER A 315 -6.32 4.82 -10.47
N ALA A 316 -6.32 3.55 -10.06
CA ALA A 316 -7.49 2.66 -10.14
C ALA A 316 -8.73 3.18 -9.35
N CYS A 317 -8.55 4.16 -8.46
CA CYS A 317 -9.61 4.71 -7.60
C CYS A 317 -10.50 5.76 -8.28
N HIS A 318 -10.15 6.22 -9.48
CA HIS A 318 -10.88 7.26 -10.22
C HIS A 318 -11.33 6.79 -11.61
N ALA A 319 -11.59 5.51 -11.77
CA ALA A 319 -12.10 4.97 -13.03
C ALA A 319 -13.43 5.65 -13.40
N GLY A 320 -13.43 6.40 -14.50
CA GLY A 320 -14.59 7.17 -14.99
C GLY A 320 -14.58 8.67 -14.68
N ASP A 321 -13.50 9.21 -14.10
CA ASP A 321 -13.33 10.65 -13.91
C ASP A 321 -12.14 11.13 -14.79
N ASP A 322 -12.35 12.10 -15.67
CA ASP A 322 -11.32 12.66 -16.57
C ASP A 322 -10.18 13.40 -15.82
N THR A 323 -10.14 13.28 -14.49
CA THR A 323 -9.17 13.97 -13.65
C THR A 323 -7.81 13.26 -13.72
N PRO A 324 -6.75 13.94 -14.17
CA PRO A 324 -5.40 13.37 -14.22
C PRO A 324 -4.93 12.92 -12.83
N SER A 325 -4.10 11.87 -12.79
CA SER A 325 -3.48 11.40 -11.55
C SER A 325 -2.86 12.56 -10.76
N HIS A 326 -3.24 12.67 -9.48
CA HIS A 326 -2.65 13.66 -8.57
C HIS A 326 -1.16 13.37 -8.34
N VAL A 327 -0.73 12.11 -8.37
CA VAL A 327 0.66 11.68 -8.26
C VAL A 327 1.48 12.23 -9.43
N LEU A 328 1.05 11.94 -10.67
CA LEU A 328 1.75 12.39 -11.87
C LEU A 328 1.71 13.93 -12.01
N THR A 329 0.66 14.55 -11.49
CA THR A 329 0.54 16.01 -11.42
C THR A 329 1.55 16.59 -10.42
N ALA A 330 1.65 16.01 -9.22
CA ALA A 330 2.60 16.43 -8.20
C ALA A 330 4.07 16.25 -8.65
N MET A 331 4.34 15.24 -9.47
CA MET A 331 5.65 14.98 -10.10
C MET A 331 5.96 15.91 -11.29
N ASN A 332 5.03 16.77 -11.69
CA ASN A 332 5.15 17.62 -12.89
C ASN A 332 5.41 16.82 -14.19
N VAL A 333 4.85 15.62 -14.32
CA VAL A 333 4.92 14.86 -15.56
C VAL A 333 4.27 15.65 -16.69
N PRO A 334 4.89 15.79 -17.89
CA PRO A 334 4.30 16.54 -19.02
C PRO A 334 2.89 16.04 -19.37
N GLY A 335 1.98 16.96 -19.75
CA GLY A 335 0.55 16.68 -19.90
C GLY A 335 0.25 15.50 -20.83
N GLU A 336 0.94 15.43 -21.98
CA GLU A 336 0.77 14.36 -22.96
C GLU A 336 1.12 12.95 -22.41
N TYR A 337 2.16 12.86 -21.57
CA TYR A 337 2.54 11.61 -20.90
C TYR A 337 1.65 11.32 -19.69
N ARG A 338 1.17 12.36 -19.00
CA ARG A 338 0.28 12.20 -17.85
C ARG A 338 -1.06 11.57 -18.21
N SER A 339 -1.62 11.96 -19.37
CA SER A 339 -2.89 11.39 -19.86
C SER A 339 -2.75 10.04 -20.55
N SER A 340 -1.53 9.65 -20.95
CA SER A 340 -1.25 8.38 -21.63
C SER A 340 -0.61 7.31 -20.75
N ALA A 341 -0.42 7.60 -19.46
CA ALA A 341 0.23 6.68 -18.53
C ALA A 341 -0.62 5.43 -18.25
N ILE A 342 0.05 4.28 -18.24
CA ILE A 342 -0.50 3.02 -17.76
C ILE A 342 0.38 2.47 -16.65
N ARG A 343 -0.23 1.77 -15.69
CA ARG A 343 0.46 0.99 -14.68
C ARG A 343 0.32 -0.49 -14.97
N ILE A 344 1.44 -1.16 -15.09
CA ILE A 344 1.55 -2.62 -15.14
C ILE A 344 2.07 -3.06 -13.78
N SER A 345 1.33 -3.92 -13.10
CA SER A 345 1.77 -4.43 -11.81
C SER A 345 1.58 -5.94 -11.75
N ILE A 346 2.68 -6.65 -11.52
CA ILE A 346 2.78 -8.10 -11.55
C ILE A 346 3.12 -8.67 -10.18
N GLY A 347 2.90 -9.95 -9.98
CA GLY A 347 3.11 -10.62 -8.69
C GLY A 347 3.64 -12.04 -8.85
N ARG A 348 3.72 -12.78 -7.72
CA ARG A 348 4.35 -14.10 -7.62
C ARG A 348 3.81 -15.16 -8.60
N TYR A 349 2.57 -15.03 -9.06
CA TYR A 349 1.95 -16.00 -9.99
C TYR A 349 2.12 -15.62 -11.47
N THR A 350 2.75 -14.49 -11.77
CA THR A 350 3.07 -14.08 -13.13
C THR A 350 4.22 -14.93 -13.66
N THR A 351 4.04 -15.52 -14.85
CA THR A 351 5.06 -16.35 -15.52
C THR A 351 5.90 -15.54 -16.51
N TRP A 352 6.98 -16.11 -17.03
CA TRP A 352 7.76 -15.52 -18.11
C TRP A 352 6.92 -15.38 -19.39
N GLU A 353 6.09 -16.39 -19.70
CA GLU A 353 5.17 -16.35 -20.85
C GLU A 353 4.15 -15.21 -20.69
N ASP A 354 3.62 -14.99 -19.46
CA ASP A 354 2.75 -13.84 -19.19
C ASP A 354 3.48 -12.52 -19.41
N ALA A 355 4.72 -12.40 -18.97
CA ALA A 355 5.51 -11.16 -19.11
C ALA A 355 5.77 -10.82 -20.57
N GLU A 356 6.16 -11.80 -21.40
CA GLU A 356 6.31 -11.65 -22.85
C GLU A 356 4.99 -11.23 -23.50
N ARG A 357 3.89 -11.91 -23.14
CA ARG A 357 2.58 -11.59 -23.67
C ARG A 357 2.08 -10.20 -23.26
N ILE A 358 2.34 -9.75 -22.03
CA ILE A 358 2.04 -8.38 -21.58
C ILE A 358 2.75 -7.37 -22.48
N ALA A 359 4.06 -7.55 -22.72
CA ALA A 359 4.83 -6.63 -23.54
C ALA A 359 4.32 -6.58 -24.98
N ASP A 360 4.05 -7.73 -25.60
CA ASP A 360 3.54 -7.82 -26.97
C ASP A 360 2.18 -7.14 -27.12
N VAL A 361 1.25 -7.41 -26.19
CA VAL A 361 -0.08 -6.80 -26.21
C VAL A 361 -0.01 -5.29 -26.06
N VAL A 362 0.83 -4.78 -25.15
CA VAL A 362 0.99 -3.32 -24.97
C VAL A 362 1.58 -2.69 -26.24
N LYS A 363 2.61 -3.27 -26.85
CA LYS A 363 3.17 -2.79 -28.13
C LYS A 363 2.11 -2.70 -29.24
N GLU A 364 1.32 -3.76 -29.39
CA GLU A 364 0.23 -3.79 -30.37
C GLU A 364 -0.81 -2.70 -30.09
N CYS A 365 -1.24 -2.55 -28.82
CA CYS A 365 -2.24 -1.56 -28.43
C CYS A 365 -1.76 -0.13 -28.63
N VAL A 366 -0.49 0.18 -28.32
CA VAL A 366 0.12 1.50 -28.56
C VAL A 366 0.14 1.82 -30.06
N ARG A 367 0.52 0.85 -30.91
CA ARG A 367 0.50 1.04 -32.35
C ARG A 367 -0.92 1.37 -32.85
N LEU A 368 -1.93 0.59 -32.43
CA LEU A 368 -3.33 0.78 -32.84
C LEU A 368 -3.93 2.09 -32.29
N ALA A 369 -3.53 2.53 -31.12
CA ALA A 369 -4.04 3.78 -30.54
C ALA A 369 -3.45 5.04 -31.18
N ARG A 370 -2.34 4.89 -31.94
CA ARG A 370 -1.70 5.97 -32.71
C ARG A 370 -2.13 6.05 -34.17
N GLU A 371 -2.79 5.02 -34.69
CA GLU A 371 -3.42 4.95 -36.02
C GLU A 371 -4.78 5.66 -36.04
#